data_7c3080d77d86ac0dff866f9958db2389
#
_entry.id   7c3080d77d86ac0dff866f9958db2389
#
_cell.length_a   1.000
_cell.length_b   1.000
_cell.length_c   1.000
_cell.angle_alpha   90.00
_cell.angle_beta   90.00
_cell.angle_gamma   90.00
#
_symmetry.space_group_name_H-M   'P 1'
#
loop_
_entity.id
_entity.type
_entity.pdbx_description
1 polymer ?
#
loop_
_entity_poly.entity_id
_entity_poly.type
_entity_poly.pdbx_seq_one_letter_code
_entity_poly.pdbx_strand_id
1 'polypeptide(L)'
;MTKRILLVDDEVEITEINKRYLTQAGYEVNVAHDGQEALELFKKYPIDLIVTDIMMPNMDGYDLIGEVQYLAPEQPFLFITAKISDQDKIYGLSLGADDFITKPFSPRELVLRVHNILRRIHRSVGADEKLQLGDLEINHATREVTVHGQSLMMTIKSFELLWILASNPQRVFSKTELYEKVWREDFVDDTNTLNVHIHALRQDLAKFSTEKTPTIKTVWGLGYKIEV
;
A
#
# COMPACT_ATOMS: atom_id res chain seq x y z
N MET A 1 9.58 -11.13 16.53
CA MET A 1 8.24 -10.86 17.12
C MET A 1 7.19 -11.43 16.19
N THR A 2 6.13 -12.00 16.74
CA THR A 2 4.99 -12.52 15.97
C THR A 2 4.24 -11.33 15.35
N LYS A 3 3.87 -11.40 14.08
CA LYS A 3 3.14 -10.34 13.39
C LYS A 3 1.67 -10.41 13.70
N ARG A 4 1.07 -9.23 13.94
CA ARG A 4 -0.34 -9.09 14.31
C ARG A 4 -1.17 -8.55 13.16
N ILE A 5 -2.23 -9.27 12.83
CA ILE A 5 -3.16 -8.97 11.76
C ILE A 5 -4.50 -8.57 12.37
N LEU A 6 -5.09 -7.48 11.90
CA LEU A 6 -6.47 -7.14 12.16
C LEU A 6 -7.31 -7.61 10.97
N LEU A 7 -8.14 -8.63 11.20
CA LEU A 7 -9.04 -9.21 10.22
C LEU A 7 -10.45 -8.70 10.47
N VAL A 8 -11.03 -8.06 9.44
CA VAL A 8 -12.32 -7.37 9.55
C VAL A 8 -13.26 -7.88 8.45
N ASP A 9 -14.35 -8.51 8.82
CA ASP A 9 -15.39 -9.01 7.91
C ASP A 9 -16.65 -9.30 8.74
N ASP A 10 -17.82 -8.88 8.30
CA ASP A 10 -19.10 -9.09 9.00
C ASP A 10 -19.61 -10.52 8.92
N GLU A 11 -19.07 -11.33 8.01
CA GLU A 11 -19.37 -12.76 7.87
C GLU A 11 -18.56 -13.60 8.88
N VAL A 12 -19.14 -13.87 10.06
CA VAL A 12 -18.48 -14.57 11.18
C VAL A 12 -17.85 -15.91 10.77
N GLU A 13 -18.53 -16.70 9.96
CA GLU A 13 -18.03 -18.01 9.50
C GLU A 13 -16.77 -17.87 8.64
N ILE A 14 -16.73 -16.88 7.74
CA ILE A 14 -15.59 -16.59 6.88
C ILE A 14 -14.42 -16.09 7.72
N THR A 15 -14.70 -15.21 8.69
CA THR A 15 -13.69 -14.67 9.59
C THR A 15 -13.03 -15.76 10.42
N GLU A 16 -13.79 -16.68 10.99
CA GLU A 16 -13.24 -17.80 11.79
C GLU A 16 -12.38 -18.74 10.96
N ILE A 17 -12.79 -19.04 9.71
CA ILE A 17 -11.98 -19.86 8.80
C ILE A 17 -10.65 -19.14 8.49
N ASN A 18 -10.69 -17.88 8.08
CA ASN A 18 -9.52 -17.10 7.72
C ASN A 18 -8.56 -16.91 8.91
N LYS A 19 -9.10 -16.60 10.09
CA LYS A 19 -8.35 -16.53 11.35
C LYS A 19 -7.58 -17.80 11.63
N ARG A 20 -8.24 -18.97 11.48
CA ARG A 20 -7.59 -20.27 11.72
C ARG A 20 -6.39 -20.45 10.79
N TYR A 21 -6.53 -20.18 9.49
CA TYR A 21 -5.42 -20.32 8.52
C TYR A 21 -4.29 -19.34 8.79
N LEU A 22 -4.59 -18.09 9.11
CA LEU A 22 -3.58 -17.07 9.47
C LEU A 22 -2.85 -17.45 10.76
N THR A 23 -3.58 -17.95 11.77
CA THR A 23 -2.96 -18.41 13.03
C THR A 23 -2.07 -19.63 12.80
N GLN A 24 -2.47 -20.59 11.96
CA GLN A 24 -1.63 -21.72 11.58
C GLN A 24 -0.38 -21.32 10.81
N ALA A 25 -0.43 -20.19 10.09
CA ALA A 25 0.73 -19.60 9.41
C ALA A 25 1.65 -18.82 10.37
N GLY A 26 1.33 -18.75 11.67
CA GLY A 26 2.18 -18.13 12.70
C GLY A 26 1.87 -16.66 12.99
N TYR A 27 0.72 -16.13 12.55
CA TYR A 27 0.29 -14.77 12.84
C TYR A 27 -0.58 -14.70 14.10
N GLU A 28 -0.50 -13.59 14.82
CA GLU A 28 -1.47 -13.22 15.84
C GLU A 28 -2.62 -12.48 15.17
N VAL A 29 -3.87 -12.90 15.41
CA VAL A 29 -5.03 -12.37 14.68
C VAL A 29 -6.05 -11.78 15.64
N ASN A 30 -6.30 -10.48 15.51
CA ASN A 30 -7.46 -9.81 16.09
C ASN A 30 -8.58 -9.80 15.06
N VAL A 31 -9.81 -10.05 15.49
CA VAL A 31 -10.99 -10.06 14.62
C VAL A 31 -11.93 -8.94 15.03
N ALA A 32 -12.50 -8.30 14.04
CA ALA A 32 -13.60 -7.35 14.16
C ALA A 32 -14.68 -7.67 13.13
N HIS A 33 -15.93 -7.31 13.43
CA HIS A 33 -17.07 -7.60 12.56
C HIS A 33 -17.68 -6.34 11.92
N ASP A 34 -17.12 -5.19 12.19
CA ASP A 34 -17.38 -3.93 11.49
C ASP A 34 -16.18 -2.97 11.64
N GLY A 35 -16.23 -1.86 10.90
CA GLY A 35 -15.16 -0.87 10.93
C GLY A 35 -15.01 -0.15 12.28
N GLN A 36 -16.07 0.01 13.07
CA GLN A 36 -15.99 0.67 14.37
C GLN A 36 -15.23 -0.19 15.38
N GLU A 37 -15.58 -1.48 15.48
CA GLU A 37 -14.86 -2.45 16.31
C GLU A 37 -13.40 -2.54 15.88
N ALA A 38 -13.15 -2.56 14.55
CA ALA A 38 -11.80 -2.60 13.99
C ALA A 38 -10.97 -1.38 14.40
N LEU A 39 -11.54 -0.18 14.34
CA LEU A 39 -10.86 1.06 14.73
C LEU A 39 -10.53 1.09 16.23
N GLU A 40 -11.38 0.54 17.08
CA GLU A 40 -11.10 0.39 18.51
C GLU A 40 -9.95 -0.56 18.78
N LEU A 41 -9.93 -1.71 18.09
CA LEU A 41 -8.83 -2.68 18.17
C LEU A 41 -7.53 -2.12 17.64
N PHE A 42 -7.58 -1.36 16.54
CA PHE A 42 -6.41 -0.69 15.97
C PHE A 42 -5.78 0.31 16.94
N LYS A 43 -6.58 1.10 17.65
CA LYS A 43 -6.10 2.04 18.68
C LYS A 43 -5.52 1.35 19.91
N LYS A 44 -5.96 0.12 20.20
CA LYS A 44 -5.59 -0.63 21.40
C LYS A 44 -4.34 -1.51 21.22
N TYR A 45 -4.13 -2.04 20.03
CA TYR A 45 -3.06 -3.00 19.76
C TYR A 45 -2.15 -2.53 18.62
N PRO A 46 -0.85 -2.84 18.66
CA PRO A 46 0.02 -2.64 17.51
C PRO A 46 -0.37 -3.62 16.40
N ILE A 47 -0.83 -3.11 15.28
CA ILE A 47 -1.26 -3.89 14.10
C ILE A 47 -0.21 -3.77 13.00
N ASP A 48 0.23 -4.91 12.47
CA ASP A 48 1.21 -4.96 11.37
C ASP A 48 0.56 -4.92 9.98
N LEU A 49 -0.70 -5.40 9.87
CA LEU A 49 -1.47 -5.41 8.63
C LEU A 49 -2.96 -5.45 8.94
N ILE A 50 -3.75 -4.67 8.22
CA ILE A 50 -5.21 -4.74 8.23
C ILE A 50 -5.66 -5.52 7.00
N VAL A 51 -6.57 -6.47 7.20
CA VAL A 51 -7.28 -7.20 6.16
C VAL A 51 -8.77 -6.93 6.38
N THR A 52 -9.40 -6.19 5.49
CA THR A 52 -10.79 -5.76 5.70
C THR A 52 -11.67 -6.04 4.48
N ASP A 53 -12.88 -6.51 4.71
CA ASP A 53 -13.94 -6.40 3.70
C ASP A 53 -14.25 -4.93 3.46
N ILE A 54 -14.68 -4.61 2.26
CA ILE A 54 -15.15 -3.28 1.90
C ILE A 54 -16.59 -3.08 2.37
N MET A 55 -17.45 -4.07 2.13
CA MET A 55 -18.90 -3.94 2.36
C MET A 55 -19.27 -4.49 3.73
N MET A 56 -19.33 -3.62 4.72
CA MET A 56 -19.71 -3.98 6.10
C MET A 56 -20.74 -3.00 6.65
N PRO A 57 -21.55 -3.41 7.65
CA PRO A 57 -22.50 -2.51 8.32
C PRO A 57 -21.76 -1.47 9.19
N ASN A 58 -22.47 -0.41 9.57
CA ASN A 58 -22.04 0.70 10.45
C ASN A 58 -20.91 1.56 9.87
N MET A 59 -19.72 1.02 9.72
CA MET A 59 -18.56 1.66 9.11
C MET A 59 -17.98 0.67 8.09
N ASP A 60 -17.94 1.07 6.84
CA ASP A 60 -17.39 0.24 5.77
C ASP A 60 -15.86 0.21 5.76
N GLY A 61 -15.28 -0.65 4.91
CA GLY A 61 -13.83 -0.82 4.86
C GLY A 61 -13.09 0.42 4.36
N TYR A 62 -13.72 1.24 3.52
CA TYR A 62 -13.11 2.47 3.02
C TYR A 62 -13.08 3.54 4.12
N ASP A 63 -14.18 3.72 4.86
CA ASP A 63 -14.26 4.64 5.98
C ASP A 63 -13.26 4.24 7.07
N LEU A 64 -13.18 2.95 7.39
CA LEU A 64 -12.18 2.42 8.34
C LEU A 64 -10.76 2.80 7.93
N ILE A 65 -10.40 2.55 6.68
CA ILE A 65 -9.04 2.85 6.20
C ILE A 65 -8.78 4.36 6.16
N GLY A 66 -9.76 5.17 5.83
CA GLY A 66 -9.66 6.63 5.91
C GLY A 66 -9.29 7.11 7.32
N GLU A 67 -9.97 6.61 8.35
CA GLU A 67 -9.67 6.90 9.76
C GLU A 67 -8.30 6.37 10.21
N VAL A 68 -7.96 5.15 9.78
CA VAL A 68 -6.66 4.55 10.08
C VAL A 68 -5.52 5.37 9.46
N GLN A 69 -5.64 5.78 8.21
CA GLN A 69 -4.62 6.58 7.53
C GLN A 69 -4.43 7.97 8.14
N TYR A 70 -5.49 8.56 8.69
CA TYR A 70 -5.36 9.80 9.45
C TYR A 70 -4.49 9.61 10.71
N LEU A 71 -4.56 8.44 11.36
CA LEU A 71 -3.79 8.10 12.57
C LEU A 71 -2.39 7.54 12.24
N ALA A 72 -2.29 6.74 11.20
CA ALA A 72 -1.07 6.03 10.78
C ALA A 72 -1.02 5.93 9.24
N PRO A 73 -0.51 6.96 8.53
CA PRO A 73 -0.53 7.02 7.07
C PRO A 73 0.19 5.88 6.36
N GLU A 74 1.12 5.22 7.05
CA GLU A 74 1.92 4.11 6.50
C GLU A 74 1.37 2.73 6.89
N GLN A 75 0.20 2.66 7.55
CA GLN A 75 -0.39 1.39 7.94
C GLN A 75 -0.72 0.55 6.70
N PRO A 76 -0.13 -0.64 6.55
CA PRO A 76 -0.43 -1.50 5.42
C PRO A 76 -1.82 -2.12 5.56
N PHE A 77 -2.49 -2.27 4.43
CA PHE A 77 -3.82 -2.89 4.38
C PHE A 77 -4.12 -3.59 3.06
N LEU A 78 -4.99 -4.58 3.15
CA LEU A 78 -5.49 -5.39 2.06
C LEU A 78 -7.01 -5.38 2.10
N PHE A 79 -7.64 -5.09 0.96
CA PHE A 79 -9.09 -5.18 0.83
C PHE A 79 -9.54 -6.56 0.36
N ILE A 80 -10.62 -7.04 0.96
CA ILE A 80 -11.43 -8.17 0.48
C ILE A 80 -12.72 -7.59 -0.10
N THR A 81 -13.21 -8.10 -1.24
CA THR A 81 -14.40 -7.55 -1.87
C THR A 81 -15.15 -8.58 -2.71
N ALA A 82 -16.49 -8.54 -2.70
CA ALA A 82 -17.33 -9.45 -3.49
C ALA A 82 -17.30 -9.11 -4.99
N LYS A 83 -17.17 -7.85 -5.35
CA LYS A 83 -17.11 -7.38 -6.75
C LYS A 83 -16.52 -5.98 -6.77
N ILE A 84 -15.53 -5.77 -7.61
CA ILE A 84 -14.93 -4.46 -7.78
C ILE A 84 -15.46 -3.89 -9.09
N SER A 85 -16.20 -2.77 -9.04
CA SER A 85 -16.32 -1.89 -10.20
C SER A 85 -14.95 -1.23 -10.44
N ASP A 86 -14.66 -0.82 -11.66
CA ASP A 86 -13.42 -0.11 -11.95
C ASP A 86 -13.29 1.16 -11.08
N GLN A 87 -14.42 1.78 -10.70
CA GLN A 87 -14.44 2.95 -9.81
C GLN A 87 -14.04 2.60 -8.37
N ASP A 88 -14.50 1.45 -7.83
CA ASP A 88 -14.15 1.01 -6.48
C ASP A 88 -12.67 0.64 -6.38
N LYS A 89 -12.12 -0.02 -7.42
CA LYS A 89 -10.68 -0.26 -7.53
C LYS A 89 -9.89 1.03 -7.52
N ILE A 90 -10.28 2.00 -8.35
CA ILE A 90 -9.61 3.30 -8.44
C ILE A 90 -9.64 4.00 -7.08
N TYR A 91 -10.78 3.98 -6.39
CA TYR A 91 -10.92 4.61 -5.08
C TYR A 91 -10.06 3.92 -4.01
N GLY A 92 -10.15 2.62 -3.85
CA GLY A 92 -9.34 1.88 -2.88
C GLY A 92 -7.84 1.95 -3.16
N LEU A 93 -7.43 2.05 -4.43
CA LEU A 93 -6.04 2.27 -4.82
C LEU A 93 -5.59 3.70 -4.55
N SER A 94 -6.47 4.69 -4.69
CA SER A 94 -6.17 6.08 -4.29
C SER A 94 -5.95 6.21 -2.78
N LEU A 95 -6.57 5.34 -1.99
CA LEU A 95 -6.28 5.17 -0.57
C LEU A 95 -4.94 4.44 -0.31
N GLY A 96 -4.28 3.90 -1.34
CA GLY A 96 -2.97 3.26 -1.22
C GLY A 96 -3.00 1.81 -0.75
N ALA A 97 -4.03 1.05 -1.11
CA ALA A 97 -4.12 -0.37 -0.80
C ALA A 97 -2.87 -1.13 -1.26
N ASP A 98 -2.34 -1.99 -0.39
CA ASP A 98 -1.21 -2.86 -0.72
C ASP A 98 -1.59 -3.98 -1.69
N ASP A 99 -2.84 -4.45 -1.57
CA ASP A 99 -3.41 -5.49 -2.42
C ASP A 99 -4.93 -5.58 -2.29
N PHE A 100 -5.57 -6.33 -3.20
CA PHE A 100 -7.00 -6.67 -3.23
C PHE A 100 -7.20 -8.16 -3.42
N ILE A 101 -8.20 -8.71 -2.74
CA ILE A 101 -8.69 -10.07 -2.97
C ILE A 101 -10.17 -10.03 -3.33
N THR A 102 -10.54 -10.68 -4.43
CA THR A 102 -11.96 -10.80 -4.82
C THR A 102 -12.56 -12.07 -4.25
N LYS A 103 -13.75 -11.97 -3.63
CA LYS A 103 -14.57 -13.13 -3.24
C LYS A 103 -15.17 -13.79 -4.51
N PRO A 104 -15.19 -15.12 -4.64
CA PRO A 104 -14.68 -16.10 -3.68
C PRO A 104 -13.16 -16.32 -3.79
N PHE A 105 -12.48 -16.46 -2.67
CA PHE A 105 -11.05 -16.75 -2.58
C PHE A 105 -10.78 -17.95 -1.67
N SER A 106 -9.60 -18.53 -1.77
CA SER A 106 -9.19 -19.57 -0.83
C SER A 106 -8.47 -18.97 0.39
N PRO A 107 -8.66 -19.52 1.61
CA PRO A 107 -7.90 -19.04 2.78
C PRO A 107 -6.37 -19.14 2.60
N ARG A 108 -5.91 -20.07 1.77
CA ARG A 108 -4.47 -20.18 1.41
C ARG A 108 -3.98 -18.99 0.58
N GLU A 109 -4.82 -18.47 -0.31
CA GLU A 109 -4.51 -17.27 -1.09
C GLU A 109 -4.36 -16.07 -0.16
N LEU A 110 -5.30 -15.89 0.78
CA LEU A 110 -5.19 -14.84 1.79
C LEU A 110 -3.86 -14.92 2.55
N VAL A 111 -3.50 -16.10 3.06
CA VAL A 111 -2.22 -16.30 3.78
C VAL A 111 -1.03 -15.94 2.90
N LEU A 112 -1.04 -16.32 1.62
CA LEU A 112 0.06 -16.01 0.69
C LEU A 112 0.20 -14.49 0.47
N ARG A 113 -0.91 -13.77 0.28
CA ARG A 113 -0.91 -12.31 0.08
C ARG A 113 -0.46 -11.57 1.33
N VAL A 114 -1.00 -11.94 2.50
CA VAL A 114 -0.55 -11.43 3.80
C VAL A 114 0.96 -11.63 3.99
N HIS A 115 1.47 -12.84 3.70
CA HIS A 115 2.90 -13.12 3.79
C HIS A 115 3.72 -12.23 2.85
N ASN A 116 3.26 -12.04 1.62
CA ASN A 116 3.95 -11.23 0.63
C ASN A 116 3.99 -9.74 1.02
N ILE A 117 2.89 -9.19 1.56
CA ILE A 117 2.84 -7.82 2.06
C ILE A 117 3.82 -7.65 3.23
N LEU A 118 3.70 -8.47 4.27
CA LEU A 118 4.55 -8.38 5.46
C LEU A 118 6.04 -8.61 5.16
N ARG A 119 6.37 -9.47 4.22
CA ARG A 119 7.75 -9.69 3.77
C ARG A 119 8.33 -8.45 3.06
N ARG A 120 7.51 -7.71 2.30
CA ARG A 120 7.95 -6.46 1.66
C ARG A 120 8.30 -5.41 2.70
N ILE A 121 7.50 -5.29 3.74
CA ILE A 121 7.69 -4.34 4.85
C ILE A 121 9.01 -4.62 5.60
N HIS A 122 9.43 -5.88 5.71
CA HIS A 122 10.63 -6.27 6.47
C HIS A 122 11.91 -6.49 5.65
N ARG A 123 11.87 -6.39 4.33
CA ARG A 123 13.06 -6.56 3.49
C ARG A 123 14.04 -5.38 3.51
N SER A 124 13.75 -4.35 4.28
CA SER A 124 14.63 -3.17 4.45
C SER A 124 15.71 -3.34 5.52
N VAL A 125 16.15 -4.57 5.85
CA VAL A 125 17.31 -4.80 6.72
C VAL A 125 18.50 -5.27 5.89
N GLY A 126 19.17 -4.31 5.25
CA GLY A 126 20.44 -4.60 4.56
C GLY A 126 20.88 -3.44 3.67
N ALA A 127 21.77 -2.64 4.20
CA ALA A 127 22.47 -1.48 3.65
C ALA A 127 21.71 -0.13 3.80
N ASP A 128 22.42 0.85 4.33
CA ASP A 128 22.05 2.28 4.36
C ASP A 128 21.93 2.83 2.93
N GLU A 129 20.87 2.45 2.22
CA GLU A 129 20.58 2.99 0.91
C GLU A 129 19.88 4.33 1.08
N LYS A 130 20.68 5.36 1.29
CA LYS A 130 20.24 6.76 1.20
C LYS A 130 20.44 7.23 -0.21
N LEU A 131 19.42 7.83 -0.78
CA LEU A 131 19.46 8.43 -2.11
C LEU A 131 19.14 9.91 -1.98
N GLN A 132 19.94 10.74 -2.63
CA GLN A 132 19.67 12.15 -2.76
C GLN A 132 19.58 12.52 -4.24
N LEU A 133 18.48 13.16 -4.61
CA LEU A 133 18.21 13.62 -5.96
C LEU A 133 17.66 15.06 -5.91
N GLY A 134 18.53 16.05 -6.14
CA GLY A 134 18.19 17.45 -5.88
C GLY A 134 17.85 17.65 -4.40
N ASP A 135 16.65 18.17 -4.11
CA ASP A 135 16.15 18.39 -2.75
C ASP A 135 15.39 17.17 -2.17
N LEU A 136 15.24 16.12 -2.96
CA LEU A 136 14.62 14.88 -2.53
C LEU A 136 15.67 13.99 -1.86
N GLU A 137 15.39 13.58 -0.62
CA GLU A 137 16.16 12.57 0.09
C GLU A 137 15.27 11.39 0.43
N ILE A 138 15.74 10.18 0.15
CA ILE A 138 15.03 8.94 0.43
C ILE A 138 15.94 8.04 1.24
N ASN A 139 15.45 7.55 2.37
CA ASN A 139 16.07 6.50 3.13
C ASN A 139 15.25 5.22 2.96
N HIS A 140 15.77 4.28 2.18
CA HIS A 140 15.06 3.04 1.88
C HIS A 140 14.91 2.13 3.11
N ALA A 141 15.87 2.17 4.04
CA ALA A 141 15.86 1.34 5.24
C ALA A 141 14.79 1.80 6.25
N THR A 142 14.65 3.13 6.44
CA THR A 142 13.66 3.71 7.36
C THR A 142 12.35 4.08 6.67
N ARG A 143 12.31 4.03 5.32
CA ARG A 143 11.20 4.50 4.48
C ARG A 143 10.88 5.98 4.63
N GLU A 144 11.83 6.74 5.10
CA GLU A 144 11.69 8.18 5.20
C GLU A 144 11.95 8.85 3.86
N VAL A 145 11.08 9.79 3.53
CA VAL A 145 11.21 10.66 2.37
C VAL A 145 11.14 12.11 2.83
N THR A 146 12.09 12.90 2.42
CA THR A 146 12.04 14.34 2.66
C THR A 146 12.24 15.12 1.37
N VAL A 147 11.58 16.25 1.25
CA VAL A 147 11.78 17.21 0.18
C VAL A 147 12.11 18.54 0.82
N HIS A 148 13.27 19.10 0.49
CA HIS A 148 13.79 20.33 1.10
C HIS A 148 13.78 20.28 2.65
N GLY A 149 14.12 19.09 3.22
CA GLY A 149 14.12 18.84 4.67
C GLY A 149 12.74 18.67 5.31
N GLN A 150 11.66 18.74 4.55
CA GLN A 150 10.29 18.50 5.03
C GLN A 150 9.88 17.05 4.77
N SER A 151 9.42 16.36 5.81
CA SER A 151 8.99 14.97 5.71
C SER A 151 7.73 14.84 4.86
N LEU A 152 7.75 13.86 3.95
CA LEU A 152 6.59 13.45 3.15
C LEU A 152 6.10 12.10 3.65
N MET A 153 4.83 12.03 4.00
CA MET A 153 4.15 10.78 4.27
C MET A 153 3.50 10.27 3.00
N MET A 154 3.69 8.98 2.71
CA MET A 154 3.12 8.35 1.52
C MET A 154 2.87 6.87 1.76
N THR A 155 2.03 6.28 0.92
CA THR A 155 1.74 4.85 0.99
C THR A 155 2.95 4.01 0.58
N ILE A 156 2.98 2.74 0.99
CA ILE A 156 4.07 1.82 0.65
C ILE A 156 4.26 1.71 -0.86
N LYS A 157 3.17 1.65 -1.64
CA LYS A 157 3.24 1.57 -3.10
C LYS A 157 3.80 2.83 -3.73
N SER A 158 3.41 4.00 -3.22
CA SER A 158 3.97 5.29 -3.65
C SER A 158 5.46 5.38 -3.32
N PHE A 159 5.88 4.91 -2.14
CA PHE A 159 7.28 4.85 -1.75
C PHE A 159 8.10 3.95 -2.70
N GLU A 160 7.64 2.73 -2.96
CA GLU A 160 8.33 1.78 -3.85
C GLU A 160 8.44 2.34 -5.29
N LEU A 161 7.37 2.98 -5.79
CA LEU A 161 7.42 3.66 -7.09
C LEU A 161 8.44 4.78 -7.11
N LEU A 162 8.43 5.65 -6.09
CA LEU A 162 9.37 6.76 -5.97
C LEU A 162 10.80 6.25 -5.89
N TRP A 163 11.04 5.20 -5.08
CA TRP A 163 12.36 4.57 -4.94
C TRP A 163 12.89 4.03 -6.26
N ILE A 164 12.07 3.27 -7.02
CA ILE A 164 12.47 2.71 -8.32
C ILE A 164 12.84 3.82 -9.31
N LEU A 165 12.02 4.87 -9.38
CA LEU A 165 12.25 5.98 -10.28
C LEU A 165 13.49 6.78 -9.87
N ALA A 166 13.61 7.14 -8.59
CA ALA A 166 14.69 7.97 -8.06
C ALA A 166 16.04 7.26 -8.06
N SER A 167 16.06 5.93 -7.89
CA SER A 167 17.27 5.12 -8.02
C SER A 167 17.79 5.01 -9.46
N ASN A 168 16.99 5.43 -10.44
CA ASN A 168 17.35 5.36 -11.86
C ASN A 168 16.93 6.67 -12.57
N PRO A 169 17.50 7.81 -12.23
CA PRO A 169 17.10 9.09 -12.79
C PRO A 169 17.32 9.09 -14.31
N GLN A 170 16.42 9.75 -15.05
CA GLN A 170 16.38 9.83 -16.52
C GLN A 170 15.99 8.52 -17.24
N ARG A 171 16.00 7.37 -16.56
CA ARG A 171 15.53 6.13 -17.17
C ARG A 171 14.02 6.16 -17.35
N VAL A 172 13.57 5.80 -18.55
CA VAL A 172 12.15 5.59 -18.84
C VAL A 172 11.77 4.16 -18.46
N PHE A 173 10.79 4.02 -17.60
CA PHE A 173 10.18 2.75 -17.23
C PHE A 173 8.83 2.63 -17.92
N SER A 174 8.55 1.47 -18.51
CA SER A 174 7.22 1.19 -19.03
C SER A 174 6.20 1.04 -17.89
N LYS A 175 4.91 1.22 -18.20
CA LYS A 175 3.85 1.00 -17.21
C LYS A 175 3.85 -0.43 -16.68
N THR A 176 4.02 -1.39 -17.57
CA THR A 176 4.15 -2.81 -17.24
C THR A 176 5.31 -3.06 -16.29
N GLU A 177 6.52 -2.55 -16.64
CA GLU A 177 7.71 -2.75 -15.79
C GLU A 177 7.54 -2.17 -14.39
N LEU A 178 6.97 -0.96 -14.25
CA LEU A 178 6.70 -0.35 -12.94
C LEU A 178 5.67 -1.15 -12.16
N TYR A 179 4.60 -1.56 -12.81
CA TYR A 179 3.55 -2.34 -12.17
C TYR A 179 4.10 -3.66 -11.63
N GLU A 180 4.74 -4.47 -12.47
CA GLU A 180 5.34 -5.76 -12.09
C GLU A 180 6.36 -5.63 -10.95
N LYS A 181 7.20 -4.58 -10.99
CA LYS A 181 8.19 -4.34 -9.93
C LYS A 181 7.56 -3.98 -8.59
N VAL A 182 6.50 -3.18 -8.59
CA VAL A 182 5.86 -2.66 -7.37
C VAL A 182 4.79 -3.62 -6.84
N TRP A 183 3.96 -4.18 -7.72
CA TRP A 183 2.88 -5.10 -7.31
C TRP A 183 3.32 -6.56 -7.34
N ARG A 184 4.37 -6.90 -8.11
CA ARG A 184 4.92 -8.26 -8.28
C ARG A 184 3.89 -9.25 -8.82
N GLU A 185 2.98 -8.77 -9.59
CA GLU A 185 1.94 -9.49 -10.33
C GLU A 185 2.09 -9.18 -11.81
N ASP A 186 1.64 -10.11 -12.65
CA ASP A 186 1.60 -9.86 -14.09
C ASP A 186 0.70 -8.65 -14.36
N PHE A 187 1.14 -7.78 -15.24
CA PHE A 187 0.39 -6.61 -15.63
C PHE A 187 -0.92 -7.04 -16.30
N VAL A 188 -2.01 -6.94 -15.59
CA VAL A 188 -3.36 -6.96 -16.19
C VAL A 188 -3.62 -5.56 -16.70
N ASP A 189 -4.14 -5.40 -17.89
CA ASP A 189 -4.28 -4.14 -18.68
C ASP A 189 -5.13 -3.04 -17.98
N ASP A 190 -5.03 -2.95 -16.66
CA ASP A 190 -5.61 -1.93 -15.81
C ASP A 190 -4.59 -0.82 -15.53
N THR A 191 -4.45 0.08 -16.50
CA THR A 191 -3.51 1.21 -16.43
C THR A 191 -3.86 2.26 -15.37
N ASN A 192 -5.03 2.17 -14.72
CA ASN A 192 -5.51 3.19 -13.79
C ASN A 192 -4.78 3.16 -12.46
N THR A 193 -4.50 1.98 -11.91
CA THR A 193 -3.79 1.80 -10.63
C THR A 193 -2.46 2.56 -10.58
N LEU A 194 -1.59 2.31 -11.55
CA LEU A 194 -0.30 2.99 -11.63
C LEU A 194 -0.45 4.50 -11.83
N ASN A 195 -1.41 4.93 -12.69
CA ASN A 195 -1.65 6.34 -12.97
C ASN A 195 -2.06 7.10 -11.71
N VAL A 196 -2.90 6.51 -10.85
CA VAL A 196 -3.35 7.09 -9.57
C VAL A 196 -2.16 7.32 -8.63
N HIS A 197 -1.30 6.31 -8.44
CA HIS A 197 -0.11 6.45 -7.60
C HIS A 197 0.89 7.46 -8.16
N ILE A 198 1.09 7.52 -9.48
CA ILE A 198 1.94 8.54 -10.12
C ILE A 198 1.36 9.95 -9.91
N HIS A 199 0.03 10.08 -9.98
CA HIS A 199 -0.64 11.37 -9.72
C HIS A 199 -0.45 11.80 -8.25
N ALA A 200 -0.70 10.91 -7.30
CA ALA A 200 -0.48 11.16 -5.88
C ALA A 200 0.97 11.56 -5.58
N LEU A 201 1.95 10.83 -6.11
CA LEU A 201 3.37 11.16 -5.97
C LEU A 201 3.71 12.55 -6.49
N ARG A 202 3.16 12.95 -7.64
CA ARG A 202 3.36 14.30 -8.18
C ARG A 202 2.80 15.37 -7.25
N GLN A 203 1.62 15.14 -6.66
CA GLN A 203 1.04 16.04 -5.69
C GLN A 203 1.87 16.12 -4.42
N ASP A 204 2.36 15.00 -3.91
CA ASP A 204 3.18 14.95 -2.69
C ASP A 204 4.51 15.68 -2.89
N LEU A 205 5.22 15.42 -3.97
CA LEU A 205 6.47 16.13 -4.31
C LEU A 205 6.25 17.64 -4.50
N ALA A 206 5.09 18.04 -5.01
CA ALA A 206 4.75 19.45 -5.24
C ALA A 206 4.51 20.25 -3.94
N LYS A 207 4.16 19.58 -2.82
CA LYS A 207 3.86 20.27 -1.53
C LYS A 207 5.01 21.13 -1.03
N PHE A 208 6.24 20.69 -1.22
CA PHE A 208 7.46 21.36 -0.75
C PHE A 208 8.46 21.59 -1.87
N SER A 209 7.99 21.68 -3.12
CA SER A 209 8.85 21.76 -4.29
C SER A 209 9.62 23.08 -4.39
N THR A 210 10.87 22.99 -4.82
CA THR A 210 11.74 24.08 -5.22
C THR A 210 12.16 23.86 -6.69
N GLU A 211 13.02 24.74 -7.23
CA GLU A 211 13.60 24.56 -8.57
C GLU A 211 14.48 23.29 -8.69
N LYS A 212 14.95 22.75 -7.56
CA LYS A 212 15.81 21.55 -7.50
C LYS A 212 15.04 20.29 -7.18
N THR A 213 13.73 20.37 -6.98
CA THR A 213 12.92 19.20 -6.66
C THR A 213 12.69 18.37 -7.92
N PRO A 214 13.00 17.06 -7.88
CA PRO A 214 12.79 16.21 -9.03
C PRO A 214 11.32 16.09 -9.42
N THR A 215 11.06 15.92 -10.70
CA THR A 215 9.70 15.81 -11.25
C THR A 215 9.51 14.49 -11.96
N ILE A 216 8.34 13.88 -11.78
CA ILE A 216 7.97 12.66 -12.52
C ILE A 216 7.33 13.06 -13.85
N LYS A 217 7.99 12.75 -14.96
CA LYS A 217 7.52 13.05 -16.32
C LYS A 217 6.84 11.86 -16.95
N THR A 218 5.78 12.14 -17.71
CA THR A 218 5.18 11.15 -18.62
C THR A 218 5.94 11.20 -19.95
N VAL A 219 6.41 10.04 -20.39
CA VAL A 219 6.96 9.86 -21.74
C VAL A 219 5.88 9.17 -22.57
N TRP A 220 5.21 9.94 -23.43
CA TRP A 220 4.05 9.48 -24.17
C TRP A 220 4.33 8.20 -24.97
N GLY A 221 3.43 7.23 -24.83
CA GLY A 221 3.56 5.92 -25.47
C GLY A 221 4.60 4.97 -24.84
N LEU A 222 5.45 5.45 -23.89
CA LEU A 222 6.50 4.64 -23.28
C LEU A 222 6.32 4.41 -21.79
N GLY A 223 5.94 5.45 -21.00
CA GLY A 223 5.77 5.29 -19.56
C GLY A 223 6.18 6.50 -18.73
N TYR A 224 6.97 6.31 -17.69
CA TYR A 224 7.35 7.35 -16.74
C TYR A 224 8.86 7.38 -16.48
N LYS A 225 9.38 8.57 -16.17
CA LYS A 225 10.74 8.79 -15.65
C LYS A 225 10.74 9.87 -14.59
N ILE A 226 11.80 9.94 -13.79
CA ILE A 226 12.07 11.06 -12.88
C ILE A 226 13.28 11.85 -13.39
N GLU A 227 13.23 13.18 -13.27
CA GLU A 227 14.30 14.09 -13.64
C GLU A 227 14.36 15.29 -12.69
N VAL A 228 15.55 15.87 -12.47
CA VAL A 228 15.78 17.11 -11.76
C VAL A 228 15.77 18.28 -12.72
#